data_1c8304230f1fbb2e4b5a2e403eda328f
#
_entry.id   1c8304230f1fbb2e4b5a2e403eda328f
#
_cell.length_a   1.000
_cell.length_b   1.000
_cell.length_c   1.000
_cell.angle_alpha   90.00
_cell.angle_beta   90.00
_cell.angle_gamma   90.00
#
_symmetry.space_group_name_H-M   'P 1'
#
loop_
_entity.id
_entity.type
_entity.pdbx_description
1 polymer ?
#
loop_
_entity_poly.entity_id
_entity_poly.type
_entity_poly.pdbx_seq_one_letter_code
_entity_poly.pdbx_strand_id
1 'polypeptide(L)'
;MKEYWVLVGSFGSGKSEIALNMSIRAAASEPCTLIDVDVINPYFRTSERKDLLEKSGVELISPPFALQKIEILSVSPRVYSAFTPGEGRVIFDVGGDHVGTIALGQYKPNFSAIPSDRLHVLFVVNPLRPLAADFESALSLLEKIQLVSRLEVTGIVNNANLAGLTDLSHLLEGYELVKKLSAHTAIPVWGTSGLPENLEAFRQYAAEHKLDDTYIGKYYPIVVMMHRSWDKFLKEGL
;
A
#
# COMPACT_ATOMS: atom_id res chain seq x y z
N MET A 1 -9.26 17.67 -10.97
CA MET A 1 -8.56 16.61 -11.75
C MET A 1 -8.24 15.45 -10.81
N LYS A 2 -8.18 14.20 -11.31
CA LYS A 2 -7.85 13.01 -10.51
C LYS A 2 -6.43 13.05 -9.93
N GLU A 3 -6.29 12.53 -8.69
CA GLU A 3 -5.02 12.17 -8.08
C GLU A 3 -4.84 10.65 -8.08
N TYR A 4 -3.62 10.20 -8.31
CA TYR A 4 -3.29 8.78 -8.44
C TYR A 4 -2.30 8.36 -7.35
N TRP A 5 -2.66 7.31 -6.63
CA TRP A 5 -1.87 6.73 -5.55
C TRP A 5 -1.59 5.26 -5.86
N VAL A 6 -0.33 4.88 -5.88
CA VAL A 6 0.11 3.52 -6.20
C VAL A 6 0.87 2.97 -5.00
N LEU A 7 0.37 1.92 -4.38
CA LEU A 7 1.00 1.29 -3.23
C LEU A 7 1.80 0.08 -3.67
N VAL A 8 3.11 0.14 -3.51
CA VAL A 8 4.06 -0.93 -3.85
C VAL A 8 4.85 -1.36 -2.61
N GLY A 9 5.44 -2.55 -2.63
CA GLY A 9 6.21 -3.09 -1.51
C GLY A 9 6.10 -4.61 -1.41
N SER A 10 6.78 -5.23 -0.44
CA SER A 10 6.78 -6.67 -0.26
C SER A 10 5.40 -7.25 0.09
N PHE A 11 5.25 -8.56 -0.11
CA PHE A 11 4.11 -9.31 0.44
C PHE A 11 4.04 -9.12 1.96
N GLY A 12 2.83 -8.87 2.48
CA GLY A 12 2.61 -8.66 3.91
C GLY A 12 3.12 -7.32 4.46
N SER A 13 3.55 -6.37 3.61
CA SER A 13 3.94 -5.03 4.08
C SER A 13 2.76 -4.16 4.51
N GLY A 14 1.51 -4.58 4.27
CA GLY A 14 0.30 -3.87 4.69
C GLY A 14 -0.29 -2.91 3.65
N LYS A 15 0.11 -3.00 2.38
CA LYS A 15 -0.40 -2.17 1.28
C LYS A 15 -1.92 -2.15 1.21
N SER A 16 -2.54 -3.34 1.20
CA SER A 16 -4.00 -3.49 1.10
C SER A 16 -4.73 -2.83 2.26
N GLU A 17 -4.19 -2.92 3.48
CA GLU A 17 -4.75 -2.25 4.65
C GLU A 17 -4.69 -0.72 4.50
N ILE A 18 -3.53 -0.21 4.06
CA ILE A 18 -3.37 1.23 3.78
C ILE A 18 -4.30 1.65 2.63
N ALA A 19 -4.39 0.88 1.54
CA ALA A 19 -5.26 1.16 0.40
C ALA A 19 -6.73 1.28 0.80
N LEU A 20 -7.23 0.35 1.62
CA LEU A 20 -8.59 0.39 2.17
C LEU A 20 -8.83 1.66 2.99
N ASN A 21 -7.92 1.94 3.94
CA ASN A 21 -8.01 3.13 4.78
C ASN A 21 -7.97 4.43 3.96
N MET A 22 -7.09 4.51 2.96
CA MET A 22 -7.01 5.65 2.07
C MET A 22 -8.29 5.83 1.25
N SER A 23 -8.81 4.74 0.69
CA SER A 23 -10.00 4.77 -0.18
C SER A 23 -11.25 5.20 0.58
N ILE A 24 -11.50 4.63 1.75
CA ILE A 24 -12.67 4.97 2.57
C ILE A 24 -12.62 6.42 3.05
N ARG A 25 -11.42 6.92 3.43
CA ARG A 25 -11.27 8.32 3.83
C ARG A 25 -11.47 9.27 2.66
N ALA A 26 -10.95 8.94 1.47
CA ALA A 26 -11.12 9.76 0.28
C ALA A 26 -12.60 9.82 -0.13
N ALA A 27 -13.30 8.69 -0.13
CA ALA A 27 -14.70 8.59 -0.51
C ALA A 27 -15.65 9.41 0.38
N ALA A 28 -15.21 9.80 1.58
CA ALA A 28 -15.99 10.71 2.45
C ALA A 28 -16.10 12.15 1.89
N SER A 29 -15.23 12.56 0.96
CA SER A 29 -15.18 13.94 0.46
C SER A 29 -15.08 14.06 -1.07
N GLU A 30 -14.68 12.99 -1.76
CA GLU A 30 -14.47 13.00 -3.22
C GLU A 30 -14.77 11.63 -3.84
N PRO A 31 -15.06 11.55 -5.16
CA PRO A 31 -15.13 10.26 -5.85
C PRO A 31 -13.83 9.46 -5.67
N CYS A 32 -13.94 8.20 -5.30
CA CYS A 32 -12.78 7.35 -5.07
C CYS A 32 -12.93 6.01 -5.78
N THR A 33 -11.91 5.64 -6.56
CA THR A 33 -11.79 4.33 -7.20
C THR A 33 -10.61 3.58 -6.62
N LEU A 34 -10.84 2.38 -6.09
CA LEU A 34 -9.80 1.45 -5.66
C LEU A 34 -9.61 0.37 -6.72
N ILE A 35 -8.38 0.19 -7.15
CA ILE A 35 -7.99 -0.79 -8.17
C ILE A 35 -7.12 -1.85 -7.50
N ASP A 36 -7.64 -3.07 -7.45
CA ASP A 36 -6.92 -4.24 -6.99
C ASP A 36 -6.11 -4.83 -8.16
N VAL A 37 -4.78 -4.73 -8.11
CA VAL A 37 -3.85 -5.27 -9.12
C VAL A 37 -3.15 -6.53 -8.61
N ASP A 38 -3.57 -7.09 -7.46
CA ASP A 38 -3.03 -8.36 -6.97
C ASP A 38 -3.67 -9.53 -7.74
N VAL A 39 -2.94 -10.06 -8.71
CA VAL A 39 -3.42 -11.11 -9.63
C VAL A 39 -3.19 -12.51 -9.05
N ILE A 40 -2.26 -12.68 -8.12
CA ILE A 40 -1.81 -14.01 -7.65
C ILE A 40 -2.37 -14.39 -6.29
N ASN A 41 -2.53 -13.45 -5.38
CA ASN A 41 -2.91 -13.76 -4.02
C ASN A 41 -4.43 -14.00 -3.90
N PRO A 42 -4.91 -15.26 -3.70
CA PRO A 42 -6.34 -15.52 -3.54
C PRO A 42 -6.85 -15.15 -2.13
N TYR A 43 -5.94 -14.87 -1.16
CA TYR A 43 -6.28 -14.83 0.27
C TYR A 43 -6.01 -13.47 0.86
N PHE A 44 -6.27 -12.44 0.83
CA PHE A 44 -6.01 -11.11 1.41
C PHE A 44 -6.07 -10.02 0.35
N ARG A 45 -7.19 -10.01 -0.40
CA ARG A 45 -7.43 -8.99 -1.41
C ARG A 45 -8.34 -7.91 -0.87
N THR A 46 -8.14 -6.70 -1.33
CA THR A 46 -9.09 -5.60 -1.11
C THR A 46 -10.48 -5.95 -1.65
N SER A 47 -10.56 -6.80 -2.65
CA SER A 47 -11.83 -7.36 -3.20
C SER A 47 -12.64 -8.18 -2.19
N GLU A 48 -12.03 -8.78 -1.16
CA GLU A 48 -12.77 -9.45 -0.07
C GLU A 48 -13.58 -8.47 0.79
N ARG A 49 -13.29 -7.18 0.70
CA ARG A 49 -13.99 -6.09 1.38
C ARG A 49 -14.93 -5.30 0.48
N LYS A 50 -15.36 -5.91 -0.63
CA LYS A 50 -16.25 -5.28 -1.62
C LYS A 50 -17.47 -4.63 -0.97
N ASP A 51 -18.17 -5.35 -0.09
CA ASP A 51 -19.37 -4.82 0.58
C ASP A 51 -19.07 -3.59 1.46
N LEU A 52 -17.91 -3.58 2.12
CA LEU A 52 -17.47 -2.44 2.92
C LEU A 52 -17.16 -1.23 2.04
N LEU A 53 -16.44 -1.46 0.94
CA LEU A 53 -16.06 -0.44 -0.02
C LEU A 53 -17.29 0.20 -0.69
N GLU A 54 -18.23 -0.62 -1.16
CA GLU A 54 -19.49 -0.16 -1.77
C GLU A 54 -20.32 0.67 -0.80
N LYS A 55 -20.47 0.20 0.46
CA LYS A 55 -21.15 0.97 1.52
C LYS A 55 -20.47 2.30 1.85
N SER A 56 -19.16 2.38 1.64
CA SER A 56 -18.38 3.58 1.86
C SER A 56 -18.31 4.50 0.62
N GLY A 57 -18.98 4.15 -0.47
CA GLY A 57 -18.97 4.94 -1.71
C GLY A 57 -17.71 4.81 -2.55
N VAL A 58 -16.89 3.77 -2.31
CA VAL A 58 -15.68 3.48 -3.10
C VAL A 58 -16.04 2.59 -4.29
N GLU A 59 -15.70 3.02 -5.50
CA GLU A 59 -15.76 2.15 -6.68
C GLU A 59 -14.59 1.16 -6.65
N LEU A 60 -14.89 -0.15 -6.62
CA LEU A 60 -13.87 -1.19 -6.69
C LEU A 60 -13.74 -1.73 -8.12
N ILE A 61 -12.51 -1.68 -8.64
CA ILE A 61 -12.11 -2.38 -9.87
C ILE A 61 -11.15 -3.49 -9.48
N SER A 62 -11.59 -4.74 -9.62
CA SER A 62 -10.78 -5.93 -9.37
C SER A 62 -10.70 -6.80 -10.64
N PRO A 63 -9.66 -7.65 -10.77
CA PRO A 63 -9.63 -8.65 -11.84
C PRO A 63 -10.90 -9.48 -11.80
N PRO A 64 -11.47 -9.85 -12.97
CA PRO A 64 -12.56 -10.80 -12.98
C PRO A 64 -12.04 -12.08 -12.30
N PHE A 65 -12.73 -12.55 -11.27
CA PHE A 65 -12.40 -13.83 -10.66
C PHE A 65 -12.36 -14.86 -11.77
N ALA A 66 -11.20 -15.42 -12.00
CA ALA A 66 -11.05 -16.56 -12.86
C ALA A 66 -11.77 -17.75 -12.19
N LEU A 67 -13.07 -17.85 -12.41
CA LEU A 67 -13.86 -19.08 -12.22
C LEU A 67 -13.39 -20.18 -13.20
N GLN A 68 -12.41 -19.90 -14.01
CA GLN A 68 -11.82 -20.84 -14.97
C GLN A 68 -10.32 -20.90 -14.74
N LYS A 69 -9.82 -22.10 -14.55
CA LYS A 69 -8.44 -22.56 -14.36
C LYS A 69 -7.44 -22.16 -15.48
N ILE A 70 -7.54 -20.96 -16.00
CA ILE A 70 -6.64 -20.43 -17.01
C ILE A 70 -5.94 -19.24 -16.38
N GLU A 71 -4.67 -19.41 -16.04
CA GLU A 71 -3.71 -18.39 -15.60
C GLU A 71 -3.45 -17.36 -16.74
N ILE A 72 -4.48 -16.64 -17.14
CA ILE A 72 -4.26 -15.48 -17.99
C ILE A 72 -4.07 -14.31 -17.01
N LEU A 73 -2.86 -13.77 -16.97
CA LEU A 73 -2.48 -12.51 -16.32
C LEU A 73 -3.21 -11.33 -16.98
N SER A 74 -4.54 -11.38 -17.01
CA SER A 74 -5.38 -10.37 -17.64
C SER A 74 -5.86 -9.42 -16.55
N VAL A 75 -5.21 -8.28 -16.48
CA VAL A 75 -5.75 -7.15 -15.73
C VAL A 75 -7.04 -6.69 -16.43
N SER A 76 -8.06 -6.42 -15.64
CA SER A 76 -9.38 -6.02 -16.18
C SER A 76 -9.25 -4.83 -17.14
N PRO A 77 -9.85 -4.89 -18.34
CA PRO A 77 -9.93 -3.73 -19.25
C PRO A 77 -10.56 -2.49 -18.59
N ARG A 78 -11.36 -2.67 -17.54
CA ARG A 78 -11.93 -1.59 -16.72
C ARG A 78 -10.88 -0.71 -16.05
N VAL A 79 -9.65 -1.20 -15.83
CA VAL A 79 -8.57 -0.38 -15.27
C VAL A 79 -8.28 0.84 -16.14
N TYR A 80 -8.43 0.73 -17.47
CA TYR A 80 -8.23 1.88 -18.35
C TYR A 80 -9.23 3.01 -18.12
N SER A 81 -10.44 2.73 -17.62
CA SER A 81 -11.42 3.76 -17.27
C SER A 81 -10.96 4.66 -16.12
N ALA A 82 -10.07 4.17 -15.28
CA ALA A 82 -9.48 4.98 -14.20
C ALA A 82 -8.63 6.14 -14.72
N PHE A 83 -8.04 6.00 -15.91
CA PHE A 83 -7.21 7.03 -16.53
C PHE A 83 -8.00 8.04 -17.37
N THR A 84 -9.32 7.90 -17.50
CA THR A 84 -10.13 8.90 -18.17
C THR A 84 -10.18 10.21 -17.38
N PRO A 85 -10.26 11.38 -18.05
CA PRO A 85 -10.40 12.66 -17.37
C PRO A 85 -11.55 12.67 -16.36
N GLY A 86 -11.36 13.41 -15.27
CA GLY A 86 -12.37 13.53 -14.21
C GLY A 86 -11.78 14.11 -12.95
N GLU A 87 -12.49 13.95 -11.84
CA GLU A 87 -12.11 14.39 -10.50
C GLU A 87 -12.08 13.19 -9.53
N GLY A 88 -11.43 13.38 -8.39
CA GLY A 88 -11.37 12.40 -7.32
C GLY A 88 -10.04 11.66 -7.23
N ARG A 89 -10.05 10.55 -6.54
CA ARG A 89 -8.85 9.78 -6.19
C ARG A 89 -8.90 8.38 -6.80
N VAL A 90 -7.77 7.96 -7.36
CA VAL A 90 -7.57 6.59 -7.86
C VAL A 90 -6.44 5.97 -7.06
N ILE A 91 -6.70 4.83 -6.42
CA ILE A 91 -5.73 4.13 -5.58
C ILE A 91 -5.51 2.75 -6.18
N PHE A 92 -4.24 2.41 -6.41
CA PHE A 92 -3.81 1.10 -6.89
C PHE A 92 -3.22 0.32 -5.73
N ASP A 93 -3.84 -0.80 -5.36
CA ASP A 93 -3.30 -1.81 -4.46
C ASP A 93 -2.58 -2.85 -5.29
N VAL A 94 -1.24 -2.85 -5.24
CA VAL A 94 -0.41 -3.69 -6.10
C VAL A 94 0.04 -4.93 -5.33
N GLY A 95 -0.05 -6.09 -5.96
CA GLY A 95 0.46 -7.34 -5.39
C GLY A 95 1.92 -7.22 -4.94
N GLY A 96 2.24 -7.83 -3.80
CA GLY A 96 3.58 -7.76 -3.20
C GLY A 96 4.63 -8.66 -3.88
N ASP A 97 4.29 -9.25 -4.99
CA ASP A 97 5.13 -10.14 -5.77
C ASP A 97 5.59 -9.51 -7.10
N HIS A 98 6.43 -10.25 -7.79
CA HIS A 98 6.96 -9.86 -9.09
C HIS A 98 5.86 -9.66 -10.15
N VAL A 99 4.79 -10.44 -10.08
CA VAL A 99 3.74 -10.46 -11.10
C VAL A 99 2.82 -9.24 -10.99
N GLY A 100 2.42 -8.87 -9.76
CA GLY A 100 1.65 -7.65 -9.54
C GLY A 100 2.40 -6.40 -10.02
N THR A 101 3.70 -6.37 -9.78
CA THR A 101 4.57 -5.27 -10.23
C THR A 101 4.71 -5.24 -11.77
N ILE A 102 4.80 -6.40 -12.44
CA ILE A 102 4.80 -6.48 -13.92
C ILE A 102 3.46 -5.99 -14.49
N ALA A 103 2.34 -6.42 -13.88
CA ALA A 103 1.01 -6.01 -14.31
C ALA A 103 0.86 -4.48 -14.27
N LEU A 104 1.42 -3.82 -13.27
CA LEU A 104 1.46 -2.37 -13.17
C LEU A 104 2.23 -1.73 -14.34
N GLY A 105 3.35 -2.34 -14.77
CA GLY A 105 4.18 -1.86 -15.87
C GLY A 105 3.46 -1.77 -17.23
N GLN A 106 2.35 -2.51 -17.43
CA GLN A 106 1.51 -2.43 -18.62
C GLN A 106 0.85 -1.05 -18.79
N TYR A 107 0.60 -0.36 -17.67
CA TYR A 107 -0.02 0.97 -17.66
C TYR A 107 0.99 2.12 -17.70
N LYS A 108 2.28 1.85 -17.91
CA LYS A 108 3.33 2.90 -17.99
C LYS A 108 2.95 4.06 -18.91
N PRO A 109 2.41 3.86 -20.13
CA PRO A 109 2.01 4.99 -20.98
C PRO A 109 0.94 5.88 -20.33
N ASN A 110 -0.01 5.27 -19.62
CA ASN A 110 -1.09 5.98 -18.92
C ASN A 110 -0.53 6.78 -17.74
N PHE A 111 0.33 6.17 -16.91
CA PHE A 111 0.99 6.85 -15.79
C PHE A 111 1.88 7.99 -16.26
N SER A 112 2.59 7.83 -17.39
CA SER A 112 3.45 8.87 -17.95
C SER A 112 2.69 10.10 -18.44
N ALA A 113 1.39 9.98 -18.68
CA ALA A 113 0.53 11.11 -19.08
C ALA A 113 -0.01 11.88 -17.87
N ILE A 114 0.18 11.37 -16.65
CA ILE A 114 -0.26 12.04 -15.41
C ILE A 114 0.79 13.07 -15.00
N PRO A 115 0.39 14.33 -14.68
CA PRO A 115 1.31 15.30 -14.10
C PRO A 115 2.00 14.76 -12.84
N SER A 116 3.28 15.08 -12.66
CA SER A 116 4.09 14.51 -11.57
C SER A 116 3.60 14.88 -10.18
N ASP A 117 2.94 16.03 -10.03
CA ASP A 117 2.29 16.49 -8.79
C ASP A 117 1.00 15.75 -8.46
N ARG A 118 0.52 14.90 -9.37
CA ARG A 118 -0.73 14.11 -9.25
C ARG A 118 -0.49 12.61 -9.19
N LEU A 119 0.73 12.14 -9.34
CA LEU A 119 1.10 10.74 -9.26
C LEU A 119 1.98 10.48 -8.05
N HIS A 120 1.47 9.71 -7.12
CA HIS A 120 2.14 9.33 -5.88
C HIS A 120 2.37 7.81 -5.88
N VAL A 121 3.63 7.40 -5.99
CA VAL A 121 4.04 5.99 -5.91
C VAL A 121 4.69 5.77 -4.56
N LEU A 122 4.01 5.07 -3.65
CA LEU A 122 4.43 4.88 -2.27
C LEU A 122 5.00 3.49 -2.06
N PHE A 123 6.25 3.43 -1.64
CA PHE A 123 6.91 2.20 -1.20
C PHE A 123 6.61 1.92 0.26
N VAL A 124 5.76 0.93 0.51
CA VAL A 124 5.34 0.53 1.87
C VAL A 124 6.34 -0.46 2.45
N VAL A 125 7.04 -0.04 3.49
CA VAL A 125 8.10 -0.79 4.16
C VAL A 125 7.60 -1.35 5.48
N ASN A 126 7.80 -2.66 5.69
CA ASN A 126 7.62 -3.32 6.97
C ASN A 126 8.90 -4.13 7.29
N PRO A 127 9.77 -3.66 8.21
CA PRO A 127 11.02 -4.34 8.53
C PRO A 127 10.81 -5.75 9.11
N LEU A 128 9.63 -6.05 9.61
CA LEU A 128 9.27 -7.34 10.17
C LEU A 128 8.88 -8.37 9.08
N ARG A 129 9.23 -8.08 7.82
CA ARG A 129 9.05 -8.97 6.67
C ARG A 129 10.39 -9.27 6.00
N PRO A 130 10.69 -10.54 5.68
CA PRO A 130 12.03 -10.95 5.23
C PRO A 130 12.59 -10.17 4.03
N LEU A 131 11.73 -9.75 3.09
CA LEU A 131 12.14 -9.00 1.90
C LEU A 131 12.43 -7.51 2.16
N ALA A 132 12.25 -7.02 3.38
CA ALA A 132 12.51 -5.64 3.77
C ALA A 132 13.01 -5.57 5.22
N ALA A 133 13.68 -6.62 5.71
CA ALA A 133 14.11 -6.73 7.10
C ALA A 133 15.32 -5.85 7.43
N ASP A 134 16.10 -5.49 6.44
CA ASP A 134 17.27 -4.63 6.57
C ASP A 134 17.38 -3.65 5.40
N PHE A 135 18.38 -2.76 5.47
CA PHE A 135 18.57 -1.72 4.47
C PHE A 135 18.85 -2.30 3.08
N GLU A 136 19.73 -3.30 2.98
CA GLU A 136 20.15 -3.89 1.71
C GLU A 136 19.00 -4.61 1.00
N SER A 137 18.23 -5.39 1.75
CA SER A 137 17.06 -6.09 1.22
C SER A 137 15.96 -5.11 0.80
N ALA A 138 15.70 -4.09 1.60
CA ALA A 138 14.68 -3.09 1.29
C ALA A 138 15.08 -2.22 0.09
N LEU A 139 16.37 -1.84 -0.04
CA LEU A 139 16.90 -1.11 -1.19
C LEU A 139 16.81 -1.95 -2.47
N SER A 140 17.28 -3.20 -2.43
CA SER A 140 17.19 -4.12 -3.57
C SER A 140 15.75 -4.34 -4.03
N LEU A 141 14.80 -4.45 -3.09
CA LEU A 141 13.39 -4.56 -3.40
C LEU A 141 12.85 -3.29 -4.07
N LEU A 142 13.19 -2.12 -3.54
CA LEU A 142 12.82 -0.81 -4.11
C LEU A 142 13.29 -0.68 -5.56
N GLU A 143 14.58 -0.94 -5.80
CA GLU A 143 15.18 -0.87 -7.13
C GLU A 143 14.50 -1.85 -8.11
N LYS A 144 14.26 -3.08 -7.67
CA LYS A 144 13.56 -4.09 -8.46
C LYS A 144 12.14 -3.68 -8.81
N ILE A 145 11.39 -3.10 -7.85
CA ILE A 145 10.03 -2.59 -8.08
C ILE A 145 10.06 -1.49 -9.13
N GLN A 146 10.95 -0.51 -9.02
CA GLN A 146 11.07 0.58 -10.00
C GLN A 146 11.44 0.08 -11.40
N LEU A 147 12.40 -0.86 -11.47
CA LEU A 147 12.83 -1.47 -12.73
C LEU A 147 11.67 -2.18 -13.44
N VAL A 148 10.92 -2.99 -12.70
CA VAL A 148 9.87 -3.85 -13.26
C VAL A 148 8.59 -3.08 -13.55
N SER A 149 8.14 -2.21 -12.65
CA SER A 149 6.95 -1.36 -12.84
C SER A 149 7.21 -0.22 -13.83
N ARG A 150 8.48 0.15 -14.01
CA ARG A 150 8.91 1.34 -14.76
C ARG A 150 8.32 2.63 -14.18
N LEU A 151 7.99 2.64 -12.91
CA LEU A 151 7.51 3.81 -12.16
C LEU A 151 8.56 4.21 -11.14
N GLU A 152 8.79 5.50 -10.99
CA GLU A 152 9.63 6.03 -9.93
C GLU A 152 8.83 6.11 -8.63
N VAL A 153 9.41 5.62 -7.53
CA VAL A 153 8.84 5.77 -6.19
C VAL A 153 9.00 7.21 -5.75
N THR A 154 7.89 7.83 -5.32
CA THR A 154 7.85 9.24 -4.91
C THR A 154 7.75 9.44 -3.41
N GLY A 155 7.58 8.36 -2.64
CA GLY A 155 7.52 8.43 -1.18
C GLY A 155 7.68 7.07 -0.52
N ILE A 156 8.22 7.07 0.69
CA ILE A 156 8.39 5.88 1.52
C ILE A 156 7.37 5.93 2.67
N VAL A 157 6.74 4.80 2.98
CA VAL A 157 5.84 4.66 4.13
C VAL A 157 6.45 3.69 5.12
N ASN A 158 6.68 4.15 6.35
CA ASN A 158 6.95 3.27 7.47
C ASN A 158 5.64 2.60 7.90
N ASN A 159 5.52 1.30 7.68
CA ASN A 159 4.40 0.48 8.16
C ASN A 159 4.92 -0.74 8.94
N ALA A 160 5.81 -0.51 9.88
CA ALA A 160 6.30 -1.53 10.81
C ALA A 160 5.12 -2.09 11.62
N ASN A 161 4.75 -3.36 11.38
CA ASN A 161 3.47 -3.88 11.86
C ASN A 161 3.47 -5.40 12.01
N LEU A 162 3.08 -5.86 13.21
CA LEU A 162 2.77 -7.24 13.56
C LEU A 162 1.29 -7.41 14.00
N ALA A 163 0.39 -6.62 13.44
CA ALA A 163 -1.02 -6.56 13.86
C ALA A 163 -1.15 -6.23 15.36
N GLY A 164 -1.92 -6.98 16.13
CA GLY A 164 -2.13 -6.74 17.57
C GLY A 164 -0.88 -6.90 18.45
N LEU A 165 0.24 -7.37 17.90
CA LEU A 165 1.52 -7.48 18.61
C LEU A 165 2.46 -6.30 18.35
N THR A 166 2.02 -5.30 17.59
CA THR A 166 2.81 -4.12 17.29
C THR A 166 2.96 -3.25 18.52
N ASP A 167 4.17 -2.80 18.78
CA ASP A 167 4.49 -1.86 19.84
C ASP A 167 5.41 -0.72 19.35
N LEU A 168 5.83 0.15 20.27
CA LEU A 168 6.71 1.28 19.97
C LEU A 168 8.05 0.83 19.37
N SER A 169 8.64 -0.26 19.83
CA SER A 169 9.95 -0.72 19.36
C SER A 169 9.94 -1.06 17.87
N HIS A 170 8.86 -1.64 17.39
CA HIS A 170 8.66 -1.95 15.98
C HIS A 170 8.58 -0.67 15.10
N LEU A 171 7.87 0.37 15.57
CA LEU A 171 7.80 1.64 14.86
C LEU A 171 9.15 2.36 14.81
N LEU A 172 9.95 2.25 15.86
CA LEU A 172 11.32 2.77 15.93
C LEU A 172 12.26 2.02 14.98
N GLU A 173 12.17 0.70 14.92
CA GLU A 173 12.90 -0.11 13.93
C GLU A 173 12.56 0.32 12.50
N GLY A 174 11.27 0.52 12.22
CA GLY A 174 10.81 1.04 10.94
C GLY A 174 11.34 2.46 10.65
N TYR A 175 11.34 3.34 11.63
CA TYR A 175 11.90 4.70 11.51
C TYR A 175 13.37 4.66 11.09
N GLU A 176 14.20 3.87 11.77
CA GLU A 176 15.62 3.76 11.45
C GLU A 176 15.86 3.20 10.04
N LEU A 177 15.04 2.24 9.61
CA LEU A 177 15.15 1.69 8.26
C LEU A 177 14.75 2.72 7.19
N VAL A 178 13.59 3.38 7.33
CA VAL A 178 13.13 4.35 6.32
C VAL A 178 14.01 5.60 6.29
N LYS A 179 14.61 5.98 7.42
CA LYS A 179 15.62 7.05 7.51
C LYS A 179 16.83 6.73 6.65
N LYS A 180 17.39 5.51 6.77
CA LYS A 180 18.53 5.07 5.94
C LYS A 180 18.15 5.03 4.46
N LEU A 181 16.99 4.48 4.12
CA LEU A 181 16.51 4.43 2.74
C LEU A 181 16.33 5.83 2.15
N SER A 182 15.64 6.72 2.87
CA SER A 182 15.40 8.09 2.42
C SER A 182 16.71 8.87 2.24
N ALA A 183 17.64 8.76 3.19
CA ALA A 183 18.95 9.42 3.10
C ALA A 183 19.79 8.91 1.91
N HIS A 184 19.70 7.61 1.58
CA HIS A 184 20.45 7.03 0.47
C HIS A 184 19.82 7.35 -0.90
N THR A 185 18.49 7.26 -0.98
CA THR A 185 17.77 7.37 -2.27
C THR A 185 17.28 8.77 -2.59
N ALA A 186 17.33 9.70 -1.63
CA ALA A 186 16.69 11.00 -1.66
C ALA A 186 15.16 10.96 -1.83
N ILE A 187 14.52 9.80 -1.70
CA ILE A 187 13.07 9.67 -1.71
C ILE A 187 12.52 10.08 -0.35
N PRO A 188 11.58 11.05 -0.27
CA PRO A 188 11.06 11.52 1.02
C PRO A 188 10.24 10.45 1.74
N VAL A 189 10.25 10.49 3.07
CA VAL A 189 9.32 9.70 3.87
C VAL A 189 7.94 10.38 3.82
N TRP A 190 6.97 9.71 3.21
CA TRP A 190 5.60 10.22 3.11
C TRP A 190 4.90 10.18 4.47
N GLY A 191 5.11 9.11 5.24
CA GLY A 191 4.50 8.99 6.56
C GLY A 191 4.79 7.69 7.27
N THR A 192 4.38 7.66 8.54
CA THR A 192 4.38 6.50 9.40
C THR A 192 2.94 6.08 9.68
N SER A 193 2.58 4.85 9.33
CA SER A 193 1.26 4.28 9.54
C SER A 193 1.24 3.29 10.69
N GLY A 194 0.11 3.17 11.36
CA GLY A 194 -0.07 2.25 12.49
C GLY A 194 -1.41 2.44 13.18
N LEU A 195 -1.67 1.63 14.21
CA LEU A 195 -2.82 1.83 15.08
C LEU A 195 -2.71 3.15 15.83
N PRO A 196 -3.82 3.84 16.13
CA PRO A 196 -3.80 5.15 16.79
C PRO A 196 -2.97 5.19 18.08
N GLU A 197 -3.11 4.16 18.92
CA GLU A 197 -2.39 4.03 20.20
C GLU A 197 -0.88 3.90 19.99
N ASN A 198 -0.44 3.13 18.99
CA ASN A 198 0.97 2.94 18.69
C ASN A 198 1.59 4.22 18.09
N LEU A 199 0.84 4.91 17.24
CA LEU A 199 1.27 6.19 16.69
C LEU A 199 1.37 7.28 17.74
N GLU A 200 0.49 7.29 18.74
CA GLU A 200 0.56 8.24 19.85
C GLU A 200 1.79 7.98 20.73
N ALA A 201 2.06 6.72 21.07
CA ALA A 201 3.29 6.36 21.80
C ALA A 201 4.54 6.73 21.01
N PHE A 202 4.56 6.51 19.69
CA PHE A 202 5.67 6.89 18.82
C PHE A 202 5.84 8.41 18.74
N ARG A 203 4.74 9.17 18.66
CA ARG A 203 4.76 10.64 18.65
C ARG A 203 5.38 11.20 19.93
N GLN A 204 4.96 10.68 21.08
CA GLN A 204 5.50 11.10 22.38
C GLN A 204 7.00 10.82 22.46
N TYR A 205 7.41 9.62 22.12
CA TYR A 205 8.82 9.23 22.08
C TYR A 205 9.63 10.12 21.12
N ALA A 206 9.12 10.38 19.93
CA ALA A 206 9.77 11.21 18.93
C ALA A 206 10.01 12.63 19.43
N ALA A 207 9.03 13.21 20.13
CA ALA A 207 9.13 14.54 20.72
C ALA A 207 10.16 14.58 21.85
N GLU A 208 10.14 13.60 22.77
CA GLU A 208 11.08 13.51 23.88
C GLU A 208 12.54 13.34 23.42
N HIS A 209 12.75 12.50 22.40
CA HIS A 209 14.07 12.15 21.88
C HIS A 209 14.50 12.99 20.67
N LYS A 210 13.68 13.98 20.28
CA LYS A 210 13.94 14.91 19.15
C LYS A 210 14.28 14.17 17.86
N LEU A 211 13.47 13.14 17.52
CA LEU A 211 13.62 12.47 16.23
C LEU A 211 13.38 13.47 15.10
N ASP A 212 14.04 13.25 13.97
CA ASP A 212 13.90 14.12 12.81
C ASP A 212 12.56 13.86 12.08
N ASP A 213 11.66 14.84 12.11
CA ASP A 213 10.33 14.77 11.51
C ASP A 213 10.38 14.52 10.00
N THR A 214 11.49 14.86 9.33
CA THR A 214 11.70 14.59 7.90
C THR A 214 11.58 13.09 7.59
N TYR A 215 12.01 12.23 8.53
CA TYR A 215 11.96 10.78 8.39
C TYR A 215 10.77 10.11 9.09
N ILE A 216 9.92 10.90 9.74
CA ILE A 216 8.64 10.45 10.30
C ILE A 216 7.52 10.65 9.26
N GLY A 217 7.51 11.80 8.61
CA GLY A 217 6.48 12.24 7.69
C GLY A 217 5.12 12.41 8.40
N LYS A 218 4.03 12.10 7.71
CA LYS A 218 2.68 12.21 8.26
C LYS A 218 2.37 11.01 9.16
N TYR A 219 1.78 11.26 10.33
CA TYR A 219 1.15 10.19 11.11
C TYR A 219 -0.13 9.74 10.43
N TYR A 220 -0.17 8.49 10.01
CA TYR A 220 -1.29 7.93 9.27
C TYR A 220 -1.97 6.80 10.06
N PRO A 221 -2.94 7.11 10.93
CA PRO A 221 -3.63 6.08 11.71
C PRO A 221 -4.46 5.19 10.79
N ILE A 222 -4.41 3.89 11.01
CA ILE A 222 -5.18 2.89 10.29
C ILE A 222 -6.19 2.20 11.20
N VAL A 223 -7.29 1.76 10.59
CA VAL A 223 -8.24 0.82 11.19
C VAL A 223 -8.01 -0.53 10.54
N VAL A 224 -7.90 -1.59 11.33
CA VAL A 224 -7.71 -2.94 10.79
C VAL A 224 -9.01 -3.42 10.16
N MET A 225 -8.99 -3.62 8.86
CA MET A 225 -10.14 -4.06 8.07
C MET A 225 -9.93 -5.46 7.47
N MET A 226 -8.67 -5.85 7.25
CA MET A 226 -8.30 -7.17 6.74
C MET A 226 -8.17 -8.16 7.90
N HIS A 227 -9.30 -8.64 8.42
CA HIS A 227 -9.29 -9.66 9.47
C HIS A 227 -8.83 -11.01 8.90
N ARG A 228 -7.84 -11.62 9.54
CA ARG A 228 -7.52 -13.03 9.30
C ARG A 228 -8.69 -13.87 9.78
N SER A 229 -9.41 -14.51 8.89
CA SER A 229 -10.55 -15.37 9.24
C SER A 229 -10.12 -16.75 9.78
N TRP A 230 -8.94 -16.85 10.43
CA TRP A 230 -8.54 -18.07 11.14
C TRP A 230 -9.60 -18.49 12.17
N ASP A 231 -10.31 -17.53 12.77
CA ASP A 231 -11.41 -17.81 13.69
C ASP A 231 -12.62 -18.50 13.02
N LYS A 232 -12.81 -18.30 11.71
CA LYS A 232 -13.81 -19.05 10.96
C LYS A 232 -13.39 -20.51 10.77
N PHE A 233 -12.13 -20.75 10.39
CA PHE A 233 -11.59 -22.10 10.21
C PHE A 233 -11.58 -22.91 11.52
N LEU A 234 -11.32 -22.25 12.66
CA LEU A 234 -11.34 -22.89 13.97
C LEU A 234 -12.77 -23.15 14.50
N LYS A 235 -13.79 -22.43 14.02
CA LYS A 235 -15.20 -22.60 14.41
C LYS A 235 -15.98 -23.54 13.51
N GLU A 236 -15.57 -23.74 12.28
CA GLU A 236 -16.25 -24.61 11.31
C GLU A 236 -15.74 -26.06 11.32
N GLY A 237 -14.77 -26.39 12.19
CA GLY A 237 -14.28 -27.75 12.46
C GLY A 237 -13.89 -28.54 11.21
N LEU A 238 -12.71 -29.06 11.17
CA LEU A 238 -12.37 -30.15 10.28
C LEU A 238 -13.35 -31.33 10.44
#